data_efe5d4e4f20e592c2c69151f9314118b
#
_entry.id   efe5d4e4f20e592c2c69151f9314118b
#
_cell.length_a   1.000
_cell.length_b   1.000
_cell.length_c   1.000
_cell.angle_alpha   90.00
_cell.angle_beta   90.00
_cell.angle_gamma   90.00
#
_symmetry.space_group_name_H-M   'P 1'
#
loop_
_entity.id
_entity.type
_entity.pdbx_description
1 polymer ?
#
loop_
_entity_poly.entity_id
_entity_poly.type
_entity_poly.pdbx_seq_one_letter_code
_entity_poly.pdbx_strand_id
1 'polypeptide(L)'
;MWIESMTLQNYRNYDMLEAHFSPTLNIFVGQNAQGKTNFLEAIYFLALTRSHRTRSDKELIQFQKDSLHVSGSLVRTNGKVPLDIHLSKHGRTTKLNHLKQAKLSDYIGNMTVVLFAPEDLQLVKGAPALRRKFIDIDLGQIKQLYLALGSAKEMVRTFSPVEKVASESVISSTSQVESPT
;
A
#
# COMPACT_ATOMS: atom_id res chain seq x y z
N MET A 1 1.73 -14.95 -5.72
CA MET A 1 1.26 -14.48 -4.40
C MET A 1 -0.19 -14.03 -4.57
N TRP A 2 -1.11 -14.48 -3.68
CA TRP A 2 -2.53 -14.09 -3.70
C TRP A 2 -3.13 -14.24 -2.30
N ILE A 3 -4.22 -13.53 -2.03
CA ILE A 3 -4.96 -13.60 -0.77
C ILE A 3 -5.93 -14.78 -0.88
N GLU A 4 -5.86 -15.76 0.03
CA GLU A 4 -6.75 -16.90 0.08
C GLU A 4 -8.04 -16.59 0.85
N SER A 5 -7.90 -15.93 1.97
CA SER A 5 -9.03 -15.52 2.81
C SER A 5 -8.75 -14.22 3.52
N MET A 6 -9.82 -13.53 3.92
CA MET A 6 -9.75 -12.29 4.68
C MET A 6 -10.93 -12.21 5.64
N THR A 7 -10.66 -11.76 6.85
CA THR A 7 -11.68 -11.51 7.86
C THR A 7 -11.62 -10.05 8.31
N LEU A 8 -12.77 -9.41 8.34
CA LEU A 8 -12.96 -8.05 8.85
C LEU A 8 -13.86 -8.10 10.09
N GLN A 9 -13.49 -7.36 11.12
CA GLN A 9 -14.32 -7.16 12.29
C GLN A 9 -14.33 -5.67 12.67
N ASN A 10 -15.53 -5.11 12.83
CA ASN A 10 -15.78 -3.70 13.16
C ASN A 10 -15.07 -2.72 12.20
N TYR A 11 -15.01 -3.06 10.92
CA TYR A 11 -14.36 -2.26 9.90
C TYR A 11 -15.38 -1.49 9.07
N ARG A 12 -15.38 -0.16 9.13
CA ARG A 12 -16.32 0.71 8.41
C ARG A 12 -17.79 0.31 8.67
N ASN A 13 -18.46 -0.26 7.68
CA ASN A 13 -19.86 -0.75 7.76
C ASN A 13 -19.95 -2.26 8.03
N TYR A 14 -18.83 -2.96 8.22
CA TYR A 14 -18.81 -4.38 8.49
C TYR A 14 -18.67 -4.68 9.98
N ASP A 15 -19.68 -5.31 10.57
CA ASP A 15 -19.56 -5.89 11.92
C ASP A 15 -18.61 -7.09 11.89
N MET A 16 -18.90 -8.02 10.97
CA MET A 16 -18.10 -9.21 10.72
C MET A 16 -18.28 -9.60 9.25
N LEU A 17 -17.17 -9.83 8.57
CA LEU A 17 -17.15 -10.37 7.21
C LEU A 17 -16.01 -11.36 7.08
N GLU A 18 -16.30 -12.52 6.53
CA GLU A 18 -15.31 -13.48 6.08
C GLU A 18 -15.45 -13.67 4.57
N ALA A 19 -14.34 -13.59 3.85
CA ALA A 19 -14.29 -13.74 2.40
C ALA A 19 -13.17 -14.68 1.99
N HIS A 20 -13.48 -15.54 1.01
CA HIS A 20 -12.50 -16.41 0.34
C HIS A 20 -12.33 -15.96 -1.10
N PHE A 21 -11.10 -16.04 -1.61
CA PHE A 21 -10.75 -15.54 -2.92
C PHE A 21 -10.28 -16.66 -3.85
N SER A 22 -10.49 -16.44 -5.13
CA SER A 22 -9.84 -17.19 -6.19
C SER A 22 -8.42 -16.63 -6.43
N PRO A 23 -7.46 -17.47 -6.83
CA PRO A 23 -6.09 -17.00 -7.10
C PRO A 23 -5.97 -16.08 -8.31
N THR A 24 -6.98 -16.02 -9.19
CA THR A 24 -6.94 -15.26 -10.45
C THR A 24 -7.80 -14.01 -10.41
N LEU A 25 -9.11 -14.15 -10.55
CA LEU A 25 -10.06 -13.05 -10.67
C LEU A 25 -11.15 -13.16 -9.61
N ASN A 26 -11.41 -12.05 -8.94
CA ASN A 26 -12.53 -11.92 -7.99
C ASN A 26 -13.34 -10.67 -8.37
N ILE A 27 -14.64 -10.81 -8.54
CA ILE A 27 -15.55 -9.74 -8.94
C ILE A 27 -16.53 -9.47 -7.80
N PHE A 28 -16.58 -8.23 -7.32
CA PHE A 28 -17.50 -7.80 -6.28
C PHE A 28 -18.69 -7.06 -6.92
N VAL A 29 -19.85 -7.69 -6.87
CA VAL A 29 -21.10 -7.16 -7.44
C VAL A 29 -22.07 -6.82 -6.31
N GLY A 30 -22.86 -5.78 -6.49
CA GLY A 30 -23.87 -5.35 -5.53
C GLY A 30 -24.29 -3.90 -5.76
N GLN A 31 -25.33 -3.46 -5.08
CA GLN A 31 -25.82 -2.08 -5.14
C GLN A 31 -24.81 -1.07 -4.58
N ASN A 32 -25.01 0.21 -4.90
CA ASN A 32 -24.17 1.27 -4.35
C ASN A 32 -24.34 1.37 -2.83
N ALA A 33 -23.32 1.88 -2.14
CA ALA A 33 -23.26 2.03 -0.68
C ALA A 33 -23.26 0.74 0.15
N GLN A 34 -23.20 -0.46 -0.44
CA GLN A 34 -23.14 -1.72 0.30
C GLN A 34 -21.76 -2.12 0.83
N GLY A 35 -20.75 -1.28 0.63
CA GLY A 35 -19.43 -1.52 1.21
C GLY A 35 -18.37 -2.07 0.25
N LYS A 36 -18.67 -2.33 -1.04
CA LYS A 36 -17.67 -2.85 -2.00
C LYS A 36 -16.33 -2.09 -1.95
N THR A 37 -16.40 -0.77 -1.96
CA THR A 37 -15.22 0.10 -1.86
C THR A 37 -14.54 -0.02 -0.49
N ASN A 38 -15.31 -0.18 0.59
CA ASN A 38 -14.75 -0.38 1.93
C ASN A 38 -14.03 -1.73 2.04
N PHE A 39 -14.49 -2.74 1.30
CA PHE A 39 -13.82 -4.03 1.24
C PHE A 39 -12.48 -3.95 0.47
N LEU A 40 -12.44 -3.26 -0.68
CA LEU A 40 -11.19 -3.00 -1.40
C LEU A 40 -10.23 -2.14 -0.57
N GLU A 41 -10.74 -1.14 0.17
CA GLU A 41 -9.97 -0.36 1.13
C GLU A 41 -9.37 -1.24 2.23
N ALA A 42 -10.10 -2.27 2.70
CA ALA A 42 -9.61 -3.19 3.71
C ALA A 42 -8.47 -4.08 3.19
N ILE A 43 -8.51 -4.52 1.93
CA ILE A 43 -7.39 -5.23 1.28
C ILE A 43 -6.15 -4.33 1.22
N TYR A 44 -6.31 -3.08 0.82
CA TYR A 44 -5.23 -2.10 0.81
C TYR A 44 -4.70 -1.82 2.22
N PHE A 45 -5.59 -1.72 3.21
CA PHE A 45 -5.24 -1.54 4.61
C PHE A 45 -4.46 -2.73 5.17
N LEU A 46 -4.84 -3.96 4.81
CA LEU A 46 -4.12 -5.17 5.20
C LEU A 46 -2.67 -5.18 4.68
N ALA A 47 -2.43 -4.67 3.46
CA ALA A 47 -1.09 -4.62 2.88
C ALA A 47 -0.21 -3.50 3.47
N LEU A 48 -0.77 -2.31 3.60
CA LEU A 48 -0.03 -1.06 3.85
C LEU A 48 -0.29 -0.44 5.23
N THR A 49 -1.18 -1.05 6.02
CA THR A 49 -1.60 -0.58 7.35
C THR A 49 -2.19 0.84 7.37
N ARG A 50 -2.60 1.37 6.23
CA ARG A 50 -3.21 2.70 6.08
C ARG A 50 -4.31 2.69 5.02
N SER A 51 -5.24 3.63 5.12
CA SER A 51 -6.25 3.84 4.08
C SER A 51 -5.69 4.69 2.93
N HIS A 52 -6.18 4.46 1.71
CA HIS A 52 -5.97 5.34 0.56
C HIS A 52 -6.96 6.52 0.58
N ARG A 53 -8.10 6.41 1.28
CA ARG A 53 -9.21 7.38 1.29
C ARG A 53 -9.16 8.37 2.44
N THR A 54 -8.66 7.97 3.60
CA THR A 54 -8.59 8.82 4.79
C THR A 54 -7.21 8.83 5.43
N ARG A 55 -6.90 9.94 6.09
CA ARG A 55 -5.69 10.06 6.92
C ARG A 55 -5.96 9.71 8.39
N SER A 56 -7.24 9.62 8.78
CA SER A 56 -7.66 9.33 10.15
C SER A 56 -7.98 7.86 10.30
N ASP A 57 -7.16 7.14 11.03
CA ASP A 57 -7.37 5.72 11.34
C ASP A 57 -8.69 5.47 12.09
N LYS A 58 -9.15 6.46 12.86
CA LYS A 58 -10.43 6.37 13.61
C LYS A 58 -11.63 6.17 12.70
N GLU A 59 -11.57 6.70 11.46
CA GLU A 59 -12.65 6.54 10.49
C GLU A 59 -12.77 5.13 9.93
N LEU A 60 -11.75 4.28 10.09
CA LEU A 60 -11.79 2.88 9.71
C LEU A 60 -12.55 2.03 10.71
N ILE A 61 -12.54 2.45 11.97
CA ILE A 61 -13.27 1.76 13.05
C ILE A 61 -14.75 2.03 12.86
N GLN A 62 -15.55 0.97 12.94
CA GLN A 62 -16.99 1.08 12.85
C GLN A 62 -17.55 2.01 13.92
N PHE A 63 -18.60 2.76 13.60
CA PHE A 63 -19.26 3.68 14.51
C PHE A 63 -19.67 2.96 15.82
N GLN A 64 -19.45 3.59 16.96
CA GLN A 64 -19.68 3.06 18.33
C GLN A 64 -18.79 1.87 18.73
N LYS A 65 -17.76 1.53 17.98
CA LYS A 65 -16.77 0.51 18.37
C LYS A 65 -15.46 1.17 18.82
N ASP A 66 -14.68 0.46 19.61
CA ASP A 66 -13.40 0.95 20.15
C ASP A 66 -12.19 0.45 19.36
N SER A 67 -12.39 -0.59 18.57
CA SER A 67 -11.33 -1.21 17.78
C SER A 67 -11.87 -1.93 16.56
N LEU A 68 -11.00 -2.14 15.59
CA LEU A 68 -11.21 -3.01 14.45
C LEU A 68 -10.15 -4.11 14.41
N HIS A 69 -10.49 -5.20 13.74
CA HIS A 69 -9.55 -6.27 13.44
C HIS A 69 -9.67 -6.65 11.95
N VAL A 70 -8.52 -6.73 11.28
CA VAL A 70 -8.41 -7.15 9.88
C VAL A 70 -7.35 -8.22 9.83
N SER A 71 -7.70 -9.41 9.36
CA SER A 71 -6.77 -10.50 9.14
C SER A 71 -6.92 -11.10 7.75
N GLY A 72 -5.88 -11.78 7.28
CA GLY A 72 -5.91 -12.47 6.00
C GLY A 72 -4.84 -13.54 5.89
N SER A 73 -5.08 -14.53 5.05
CA SER A 73 -4.13 -15.58 4.70
C SER A 73 -3.57 -15.32 3.30
N LEU A 74 -2.28 -15.11 3.23
CA LEU A 74 -1.56 -14.87 1.98
C LEU A 74 -0.86 -16.16 1.52
N VAL A 75 -1.15 -16.61 0.31
CA VAL A 75 -0.48 -17.77 -0.29
C VAL A 75 0.73 -17.29 -1.09
N ARG A 76 1.89 -17.84 -0.76
CA ARG A 76 3.16 -17.65 -1.46
C ARG A 76 3.73 -18.97 -1.95
N THR A 77 4.78 -18.91 -2.76
CA THR A 77 5.51 -20.11 -3.24
C THR A 77 5.97 -21.00 -2.08
N ASN A 78 6.36 -20.40 -0.95
CA ASN A 78 6.93 -21.09 0.21
C ASN A 78 5.89 -21.37 1.33
N GLY A 79 4.59 -21.27 1.03
CA GLY A 79 3.53 -21.55 1.99
C GLY A 79 2.60 -20.40 2.29
N LYS A 80 1.75 -20.57 3.30
CA LYS A 80 0.77 -19.58 3.73
C LYS A 80 1.38 -18.66 4.78
N VAL A 81 1.09 -17.39 4.66
CA VAL A 81 1.55 -16.33 5.57
C VAL A 81 0.34 -15.60 6.12
N PRO A 82 -0.05 -15.84 7.38
CA PRO A 82 -1.11 -15.08 8.02
C PRO A 82 -0.64 -13.65 8.34
N LEU A 83 -1.49 -12.70 7.97
CA LEU A 83 -1.37 -11.28 8.23
C LEU A 83 -2.48 -10.85 9.20
N ASP A 84 -2.16 -9.98 10.15
CA ASP A 84 -3.11 -9.55 11.16
C ASP A 84 -2.85 -8.10 11.56
N ILE A 85 -3.92 -7.30 11.60
CA ILE A 85 -3.88 -5.90 12.05
C ILE A 85 -5.00 -5.70 13.06
N HIS A 86 -4.64 -5.30 14.24
CA HIS A 86 -5.55 -4.79 15.24
C HIS A 86 -5.33 -3.28 15.42
N LEU A 87 -6.36 -2.49 15.23
CA LEU A 87 -6.35 -1.04 15.41
C LEU A 87 -7.34 -0.65 16.49
N SER A 88 -6.90 0.11 17.46
CA SER A 88 -7.73 0.65 18.54
C SER A 88 -7.47 2.15 18.73
N LYS A 89 -8.23 2.78 19.63
CA LYS A 89 -7.99 4.16 20.05
C LYS A 89 -6.60 4.37 20.68
N HIS A 90 -5.99 3.30 21.20
CA HIS A 90 -4.68 3.33 21.87
C HIS A 90 -3.51 3.02 20.95
N GLY A 91 -3.79 2.63 19.71
CA GLY A 91 -2.74 2.37 18.72
C GLY A 91 -3.01 1.15 17.85
N ARG A 92 -2.00 0.82 17.08
CA ARG A 92 -2.03 -0.26 16.08
C ARG A 92 -1.06 -1.36 16.49
N THR A 93 -1.49 -2.60 16.32
CA THR A 93 -0.64 -3.80 16.44
C THR A 93 -0.72 -4.58 15.15
N THR A 94 0.42 -4.98 14.61
CA THR A 94 0.52 -5.84 13.42
C THR A 94 1.19 -7.15 13.78
N LYS A 95 0.71 -8.26 13.22
CA LYS A 95 1.35 -9.57 13.35
C LYS A 95 1.59 -10.17 11.97
N LEU A 96 2.70 -10.84 11.84
CA LEU A 96 3.12 -11.63 10.69
C LEU A 96 3.45 -13.02 11.17
N ASN A 97 2.85 -14.06 10.58
CA ASN A 97 2.97 -15.44 11.07
C ASN A 97 2.68 -15.55 12.58
N HIS A 98 1.61 -14.89 13.04
CA HIS A 98 1.20 -14.80 14.45
C HIS A 98 2.19 -14.07 15.37
N LEU A 99 3.34 -13.63 14.88
CA LEU A 99 4.34 -12.90 15.65
C LEU A 99 4.12 -11.40 15.54
N LYS A 100 4.01 -10.73 16.70
CA LYS A 100 3.87 -9.26 16.76
C LYS A 100 5.10 -8.59 16.18
N GLN A 101 4.90 -7.65 15.27
CA GLN A 101 5.96 -6.87 14.68
C GLN A 101 6.29 -5.65 15.53
N ALA A 102 7.57 -5.41 15.79
CA ALA A 102 8.03 -4.27 16.56
C ALA A 102 7.94 -2.97 15.75
N LYS A 103 8.17 -3.05 14.42
CA LYS A 103 8.12 -1.93 13.49
C LYS A 103 7.15 -2.22 12.36
N LEU A 104 6.44 -1.20 11.90
CA LEU A 104 5.56 -1.30 10.73
C LEU A 104 6.34 -1.63 9.44
N SER A 105 7.60 -1.18 9.35
CA SER A 105 8.49 -1.54 8.23
C SER A 105 8.68 -3.05 8.07
N ASP A 106 8.65 -3.80 9.15
CA ASP A 106 8.83 -5.26 9.13
C ASP A 106 7.57 -5.98 8.64
N TYR A 107 6.42 -5.32 8.76
CA TYR A 107 5.13 -5.80 8.28
C TYR A 107 4.88 -5.43 6.80
N ILE A 108 5.13 -4.16 6.43
CA ILE A 108 4.93 -3.66 5.06
C ILE A 108 5.92 -4.34 4.11
N GLY A 109 5.48 -4.64 2.87
CA GLY A 109 6.27 -5.37 1.88
C GLY A 109 6.07 -6.89 1.93
N ASN A 110 5.36 -7.41 2.95
CA ASN A 110 4.97 -8.82 2.96
C ASN A 110 3.82 -9.11 2.00
N MET A 111 3.00 -8.14 1.70
CA MET A 111 1.95 -8.18 0.69
C MET A 111 2.09 -6.95 -0.21
N THR A 112 2.35 -7.16 -1.50
CA THR A 112 2.37 -6.08 -2.48
C THR A 112 0.98 -5.90 -3.06
N VAL A 113 0.47 -4.68 -3.08
CA VAL A 113 -0.83 -4.31 -3.62
C VAL A 113 -0.70 -3.13 -4.57
N VAL A 114 -1.39 -3.21 -5.70
CA VAL A 114 -1.58 -2.08 -6.62
C VAL A 114 -3.08 -1.78 -6.65
N LEU A 115 -3.44 -0.55 -6.33
CA LEU A 115 -4.82 -0.08 -6.34
C LEU A 115 -5.01 0.92 -7.47
N PHE A 116 -6.06 0.74 -8.25
CA PHE A 116 -6.54 1.74 -9.22
C PHE A 116 -7.91 2.25 -8.75
N ALA A 117 -7.98 3.53 -8.48
CA ALA A 117 -9.20 4.22 -8.07
C ALA A 117 -9.45 5.43 -8.98
N PRO A 118 -10.69 5.91 -9.13
CA PRO A 118 -10.99 7.10 -9.92
C PRO A 118 -10.19 8.33 -9.50
N GLU A 119 -9.82 8.43 -8.22
CA GLU A 119 -9.01 9.49 -7.64
C GLU A 119 -7.57 9.51 -8.19
N ASP A 120 -7.07 8.39 -8.71
CA ASP A 120 -5.71 8.28 -9.26
C ASP A 120 -5.53 9.06 -10.57
N LEU A 121 -6.61 9.50 -11.20
CA LEU A 121 -6.55 10.48 -12.28
C LEU A 121 -5.88 11.80 -11.84
N GLN A 122 -5.88 12.09 -10.55
CA GLN A 122 -5.14 13.20 -9.96
C GLN A 122 -3.61 13.04 -10.04
N LEU A 123 -3.10 11.82 -10.23
CA LEU A 123 -1.66 11.60 -10.46
C LEU A 123 -1.19 12.29 -11.75
N VAL A 124 -2.05 12.35 -12.78
CA VAL A 124 -1.74 12.99 -14.06
C VAL A 124 -1.99 14.51 -13.98
N LYS A 125 -3.14 14.93 -13.45
CA LYS A 125 -3.63 16.32 -13.47
C LYS A 125 -3.24 17.11 -12.21
N GLY A 126 -2.89 16.44 -11.12
CA GLY A 126 -2.66 17.04 -9.81
C GLY A 126 -1.23 17.51 -9.55
N ALA A 127 -1.01 17.98 -8.33
CA ALA A 127 0.28 18.51 -7.88
C ALA A 127 1.41 17.47 -7.89
N PRO A 128 2.68 17.86 -8.14
CA PRO A 128 3.83 16.97 -8.10
C PRO A 128 4.01 16.20 -6.80
N ALA A 129 3.50 16.73 -5.69
CA ALA A 129 3.53 16.05 -4.38
C ALA A 129 2.72 14.73 -4.36
N LEU A 130 1.63 14.63 -5.14
CA LEU A 130 0.84 13.41 -5.25
C LEU A 130 1.63 12.31 -5.95
N ARG A 131 2.34 12.66 -7.04
CA ARG A 131 3.20 11.72 -7.78
C ARG A 131 4.34 11.20 -6.91
N ARG A 132 5.02 12.10 -6.17
CA ARG A 132 6.07 11.68 -5.21
C ARG A 132 5.54 10.72 -4.17
N LYS A 133 4.41 11.06 -3.55
CA LYS A 133 3.77 10.19 -2.55
C LYS A 133 3.40 8.82 -3.10
N PHE A 134 2.91 8.75 -4.35
CA PHE A 134 2.60 7.49 -5.01
C PHE A 134 3.86 6.63 -5.16
N ILE A 135 4.93 7.20 -5.72
CA ILE A 135 6.23 6.53 -5.86
C ILE A 135 6.80 6.09 -4.52
N ASP A 136 6.71 6.93 -3.48
CA ASP A 136 7.18 6.60 -2.13
C ASP A 136 6.43 5.39 -1.54
N ILE A 137 5.13 5.26 -1.82
CA ILE A 137 4.31 4.12 -1.41
C ILE A 137 4.76 2.84 -2.13
N ASP A 138 4.92 2.89 -3.45
CA ASP A 138 5.26 1.72 -4.26
C ASP A 138 6.67 1.22 -3.96
N LEU A 139 7.65 2.12 -3.88
CA LEU A 139 9.02 1.77 -3.49
C LEU A 139 9.09 1.21 -2.07
N GLY A 140 8.26 1.73 -1.16
CA GLY A 140 8.17 1.22 0.21
C GLY A 140 7.69 -0.23 0.30
N GLN A 141 6.85 -0.68 -0.62
CA GLN A 141 6.41 -2.08 -0.70
C GLN A 141 7.51 -3.02 -1.21
N ILE A 142 8.41 -2.53 -2.06
CA ILE A 142 9.45 -3.34 -2.71
C ILE A 142 10.70 -3.46 -1.83
N LYS A 143 11.08 -2.39 -1.15
CA LYS A 143 12.29 -2.34 -0.32
C LYS A 143 11.99 -1.81 1.08
N GLN A 144 12.10 -2.66 2.10
CA GLN A 144 11.96 -2.27 3.50
C GLN A 144 12.92 -1.14 3.90
N LEU A 145 14.11 -1.09 3.29
CA LEU A 145 15.09 -0.03 3.50
C LEU A 145 14.55 1.35 3.11
N TYR A 146 13.72 1.41 2.07
CA TYR A 146 13.09 2.66 1.63
C TYR A 146 12.13 3.25 2.68
N LEU A 147 11.38 2.39 3.37
CA LEU A 147 10.51 2.81 4.48
C LEU A 147 11.32 3.32 5.69
N ALA A 148 12.49 2.73 5.93
CA ALA A 148 13.37 3.14 7.03
C ALA A 148 14.02 4.51 6.76
N LEU A 149 14.25 4.88 5.51
CA LEU A 149 14.84 6.16 5.08
C LEU A 149 13.84 7.31 4.93
N GLY A 150 12.53 7.02 5.00
CA GLY A 150 11.46 8.02 5.08
C GLY A 150 11.10 8.76 3.79
N SER A 151 11.94 8.80 2.76
CA SER A 151 11.61 9.40 1.47
C SER A 151 12.60 9.05 0.34
N ALA A 152 12.13 9.15 -0.93
CA ALA A 152 12.97 9.04 -2.13
C ALA A 152 14.21 9.97 -2.08
N LYS A 153 14.06 11.10 -1.45
CA LYS A 153 15.08 12.15 -1.35
C LYS A 153 16.27 11.73 -0.48
N GLU A 154 16.04 10.98 0.59
CA GLU A 154 17.08 10.43 1.46
C GLU A 154 17.77 9.23 0.83
N MET A 155 17.02 8.42 0.07
CA MET A 155 17.59 7.28 -0.65
C MET A 155 18.57 7.72 -1.74
N VAL A 156 18.25 8.77 -2.50
CA VAL A 156 19.17 9.37 -3.49
C VAL A 156 20.45 9.89 -2.82
N ARG A 157 20.35 10.50 -1.62
CA ARG A 157 21.54 10.93 -0.87
C ARG A 157 22.41 9.78 -0.38
N THR A 158 21.79 8.65 0.00
CA THR A 158 22.51 7.50 0.57
C THR A 158 23.14 6.60 -0.50
N PHE A 159 22.54 6.55 -1.71
CA PHE A 159 22.98 5.68 -2.81
C PHE A 159 23.61 6.44 -4.00
N SER A 160 23.86 7.73 -3.87
CA SER A 160 24.41 8.56 -4.93
C SER A 160 25.94 8.47 -5.05
N PRO A 161 26.48 7.36 -5.64
CA PRO A 161 27.54 7.55 -6.62
C PRO A 161 27.19 7.11 -8.04
N VAL A 162 26.05 6.41 -8.28
CA VAL A 162 25.79 5.80 -9.58
C VAL A 162 24.98 6.72 -10.52
N GLU A 163 24.19 7.66 -10.01
CA GLU A 163 23.35 8.52 -10.86
C GLU A 163 24.06 9.75 -11.44
N LYS A 164 25.22 10.14 -10.93
CA LYS A 164 25.99 11.23 -11.56
C LYS A 164 26.54 10.87 -12.94
N VAL A 165 26.75 9.58 -13.19
CA VAL A 165 27.26 9.10 -14.49
C VAL A 165 26.18 9.09 -15.57
N ALA A 166 24.92 8.85 -15.21
CA ALA A 166 23.81 8.80 -16.18
C ALA A 166 23.33 10.20 -16.62
N SER A 167 23.42 11.21 -15.75
CA SER A 167 23.00 12.57 -16.10
C SER A 167 24.02 13.31 -16.98
N GLU A 168 25.30 13.01 -16.90
CA GLU A 168 26.32 13.62 -17.74
C GLU A 168 26.34 13.01 -19.17
N SER A 169 25.94 11.74 -19.34
CA SER A 169 25.88 11.11 -20.66
C SER A 169 24.67 11.54 -21.50
N VAL A 170 23.59 12.01 -20.89
CA VAL A 170 22.39 12.49 -21.61
C VAL A 170 22.53 13.94 -22.06
N ILE A 171 23.33 14.76 -21.39
CA ILE A 171 23.52 16.18 -21.75
C ILE A 171 24.53 16.35 -22.87
N SER A 172 25.46 15.42 -23.06
CA SER A 172 26.47 15.50 -24.13
C SER A 172 25.98 15.05 -25.51
N SER A 173 24.80 14.42 -25.62
CA SER A 173 24.25 13.94 -26.88
C SER A 173 23.25 14.88 -27.58
N THR A 174 22.93 16.03 -26.96
CA THR A 174 21.90 16.96 -27.50
C THR A 174 22.44 18.24 -28.12
N SER A 175 23.77 18.35 -28.32
CA SER A 175 24.40 19.60 -28.82
C SER A 175 25.01 19.50 -30.23
N GLN A 176 24.54 18.58 -31.07
CA GLN A 176 24.89 18.61 -32.52
C GLN A 176 23.65 18.36 -33.38
N VAL A 177 22.89 19.41 -33.63
CA VAL A 177 22.06 19.54 -34.83
C VAL A 177 22.44 20.86 -35.47
N GLU A 178 23.38 20.79 -36.41
CA GLU A 178 23.70 21.87 -37.35
C GLU A 178 22.52 22.10 -38.28
N SER A 179 22.20 23.35 -38.49
CA SER A 179 21.24 23.84 -39.49
C SER A 179 21.90 23.78 -40.91
N PRO A 180 21.25 23.23 -41.93
CA PRO A 180 21.71 23.44 -43.29
C PRO A 180 21.18 24.78 -43.84
N THR A 181 22.07 25.49 -44.45
CA THR A 181 21.84 26.62 -45.34
C THR A 181 20.89 26.32 -46.50
#